data_199c40cf516c17d672809920b0344ffd
#
_entry.id   199c40cf516c17d672809920b0344ffd
#
_cell.length_a   1.000
_cell.length_b   1.000
_cell.length_c   1.000
_cell.angle_alpha   90.00
_cell.angle_beta   90.00
_cell.angle_gamma   90.00
#
_symmetry.space_group_name_H-M   'P 1'
#
loop_
_entity.id
_entity.type
_entity.pdbx_description
1 polymer ?
#
loop_
_entity_poly.entity_id
_entity_poly.type
_entity_poly.pdbx_seq_one_letter_code
_entity_poly.pdbx_strand_id
1 'polypeptide(L)'
;LAQAAAELSAQGKTPLFFGGAGRLLGVIAVADTIKEDSPRAIRELQAMGIKVVMLTGDNQRTADAIGKLAGVDDVVAGVLPGGKEAVVRQLQKYGPVAMVGDGINDAPALTAAATGIAIGAGADAAIDAADVVLMKSTLLDVAAAIRLSRAALRNIHENLFWAFIYNLIGIPIAAGIL
;
A
#
# COMPACT_ATOMS: atom_id res chain seq x y z
N LEU A 1 -7.92 -2.71 -34.91
CA LEU A 1 -6.99 -2.16 -33.93
C LEU A 1 -7.68 -1.88 -32.59
N ALA A 2 -8.88 -1.27 -32.56
CA ALA A 2 -9.62 -1.03 -31.31
C ALA A 2 -9.96 -2.34 -30.57
N GLN A 3 -10.38 -3.37 -31.30
CA GLN A 3 -10.66 -4.68 -30.72
C GLN A 3 -9.38 -5.33 -30.16
N ALA A 4 -8.27 -5.29 -30.89
CA ALA A 4 -6.98 -5.77 -30.41
C ALA A 4 -6.51 -5.03 -29.15
N ALA A 5 -6.72 -3.72 -29.08
CA ALA A 5 -6.42 -2.94 -27.87
C ALA A 5 -7.29 -3.37 -26.67
N ALA A 6 -8.57 -3.66 -26.90
CA ALA A 6 -9.47 -4.16 -25.86
C ALA A 6 -9.05 -5.54 -25.34
N GLU A 7 -8.64 -6.45 -26.24
CA GLU A 7 -8.13 -7.77 -25.89
C GLU A 7 -6.81 -7.69 -25.09
N LEU A 8 -5.91 -6.78 -25.50
CA LEU A 8 -4.66 -6.53 -24.77
C LEU A 8 -4.90 -5.96 -23.37
N SER A 9 -5.85 -5.02 -23.23
CA SER A 9 -6.25 -4.47 -21.92
C SER A 9 -6.86 -5.54 -21.01
N ALA A 10 -7.67 -6.45 -21.58
CA ALA A 10 -8.23 -7.57 -20.83
C ALA A 10 -7.17 -8.58 -20.32
N GLN A 11 -5.97 -8.56 -20.92
CA GLN A 11 -4.80 -9.33 -20.49
C GLN A 11 -3.92 -8.56 -19.47
N GLY A 12 -4.37 -7.41 -18.97
CA GLY A 12 -3.58 -6.59 -18.04
C GLY A 12 -2.47 -5.78 -18.71
N LYS A 13 -2.57 -5.53 -20.03
CA LYS A 13 -1.60 -4.76 -20.81
C LYS A 13 -2.15 -3.38 -21.15
N THR A 14 -1.33 -2.35 -21.09
CA THR A 14 -1.70 -0.99 -21.49
C THR A 14 -1.38 -0.79 -22.98
N PRO A 15 -2.41 -0.66 -23.85
CA PRO A 15 -2.19 -0.44 -25.26
C PRO A 15 -1.82 1.02 -25.55
N LEU A 16 -0.71 1.22 -26.24
CA LEU A 16 -0.24 2.50 -26.77
C LEU A 16 -0.47 2.54 -28.26
N PHE A 17 -1.16 3.55 -28.76
CA PHE A 17 -1.47 3.72 -30.17
C PHE A 17 -0.40 4.57 -30.85
N PHE A 18 0.11 4.10 -31.97
CA PHE A 18 1.07 4.81 -32.80
C PHE A 18 0.43 5.23 -34.11
N GLY A 19 0.53 6.51 -34.42
CA GLY A 19 -0.01 7.09 -35.64
C GLY A 19 0.95 8.06 -36.29
N GLY A 20 0.83 8.24 -37.61
CA GLY A 20 1.56 9.22 -38.39
C GLY A 20 0.78 9.64 -39.62
N ALA A 21 0.90 10.91 -40.05
CA ALA A 21 0.22 11.46 -41.19
C ALA A 21 -1.31 11.19 -41.21
N GLY A 22 -1.96 11.28 -40.05
CA GLY A 22 -3.41 11.04 -39.93
C GLY A 22 -3.85 9.59 -40.02
N ARG A 23 -2.91 8.65 -40.00
CA ARG A 23 -3.19 7.18 -40.03
C ARG A 23 -2.68 6.52 -38.76
N LEU A 24 -3.47 5.59 -38.22
CA LEU A 24 -3.03 4.71 -37.15
C LEU A 24 -2.14 3.62 -37.74
N LEU A 25 -0.88 3.56 -37.29
CA LEU A 25 0.15 2.64 -37.80
C LEU A 25 0.17 1.33 -37.03
N GLY A 26 -0.12 1.37 -35.73
CA GLY A 26 -0.07 0.16 -34.91
C GLY A 26 -0.43 0.41 -33.46
N VAL A 27 -0.44 -0.70 -32.69
CA VAL A 27 -0.62 -0.73 -31.23
C VAL A 27 0.55 -1.48 -30.62
N ILE A 28 1.22 -0.88 -29.63
CA ILE A 28 2.22 -1.57 -28.80
C ILE A 28 1.60 -1.73 -27.42
N ALA A 29 1.68 -2.95 -26.87
CA ALA A 29 1.20 -3.20 -25.52
C ALA A 29 2.37 -3.22 -24.54
N VAL A 30 2.26 -2.40 -23.51
CA VAL A 30 3.17 -2.40 -22.36
C VAL A 30 2.48 -3.14 -21.21
N ALA A 31 3.19 -4.04 -20.58
CA ALA A 31 2.68 -4.75 -19.40
C ALA A 31 3.67 -4.57 -18.25
N ASP A 32 3.16 -4.08 -17.14
CA ASP A 32 3.86 -4.20 -15.88
C ASP A 32 3.63 -5.61 -15.33
N THR A 33 4.71 -6.29 -14.99
CA THR A 33 4.62 -7.61 -14.36
C THR A 33 4.42 -7.43 -12.86
N ILE A 34 3.39 -8.10 -12.34
CA ILE A 34 3.21 -8.19 -10.89
C ILE A 34 4.42 -8.92 -10.31
N LYS A 35 5.03 -8.38 -9.27
CA LYS A 35 6.12 -9.07 -8.57
C LYS A 35 5.58 -10.37 -7.98
N GLU A 36 6.34 -11.46 -8.10
CA GLU A 36 5.93 -12.81 -7.69
C GLU A 36 5.49 -12.90 -6.23
N ASP A 37 6.05 -12.04 -5.38
CA ASP A 37 5.78 -11.98 -3.96
C ASP A 37 4.53 -11.16 -3.60
N SER A 38 4.02 -10.31 -4.51
CA SER A 38 2.90 -9.41 -4.24
C SER A 38 1.60 -10.14 -3.84
N PRO A 39 1.15 -11.21 -4.53
CA PRO A 39 -0.06 -11.91 -4.11
C PRO A 39 0.06 -12.58 -2.74
N ARG A 40 1.27 -12.99 -2.36
CA ARG A 40 1.54 -13.52 -1.02
C ARG A 40 1.47 -12.43 0.03
N ALA A 41 2.08 -11.29 -0.21
CA ALA A 41 2.07 -10.14 0.70
C ALA A 41 0.63 -9.64 0.95
N ILE A 42 -0.17 -9.55 -0.12
CA ILE A 42 -1.59 -9.14 -0.04
C ILE A 42 -2.37 -10.10 0.85
N ARG A 43 -2.23 -11.42 0.65
CA ARG A 43 -2.89 -12.41 1.53
C ARG A 43 -2.44 -12.30 2.99
N GLU A 44 -1.15 -12.02 3.25
CA GLU A 44 -0.66 -11.81 4.62
C GLU A 44 -1.28 -10.57 5.27
N LEU A 45 -1.45 -9.46 4.52
CA LEU A 45 -2.13 -8.26 5.00
C LEU A 45 -3.62 -8.52 5.27
N GLN A 46 -4.31 -9.19 4.36
CA GLN A 46 -5.72 -9.58 4.53
C GLN A 46 -5.93 -10.51 5.72
N ALA A 47 -5.02 -11.45 5.96
CA ALA A 47 -5.05 -12.32 7.14
C ALA A 47 -4.86 -11.54 8.47
N MET A 48 -4.29 -10.34 8.42
CA MET A 48 -4.20 -9.43 9.56
C MET A 48 -5.44 -8.52 9.73
N GLY A 49 -6.50 -8.73 8.91
CA GLY A 49 -7.73 -7.93 8.90
C GLY A 49 -7.58 -6.58 8.19
N ILE A 50 -6.59 -6.42 7.31
CA ILE A 50 -6.33 -5.18 6.57
C ILE A 50 -6.94 -5.32 5.18
N LYS A 51 -7.83 -4.40 4.81
CA LYS A 51 -8.35 -4.29 3.45
C LYS A 51 -7.27 -3.68 2.55
N VAL A 52 -6.97 -4.36 1.44
CA VAL A 52 -5.95 -3.91 0.49
C VAL A 52 -6.60 -3.32 -0.75
N VAL A 53 -6.32 -2.06 -1.03
CA VAL A 53 -6.83 -1.31 -2.19
C VAL A 53 -5.69 -0.97 -3.12
N MET A 54 -5.82 -1.33 -4.39
CA MET A 54 -4.86 -0.93 -5.42
C MET A 54 -5.26 0.42 -6.00
N LEU A 55 -4.30 1.36 -6.04
CA LEU A 55 -4.47 2.70 -6.57
C LEU A 55 -3.54 2.88 -7.77
N THR A 56 -4.10 3.07 -8.97
CA THR A 56 -3.32 3.14 -10.21
C THR A 56 -3.82 4.22 -11.17
N GLY A 57 -2.91 4.73 -12.00
CA GLY A 57 -3.22 5.61 -13.13
C GLY A 57 -3.71 4.88 -14.37
N ASP A 58 -3.63 3.55 -14.41
CA ASP A 58 -4.07 2.75 -15.55
C ASP A 58 -5.57 2.84 -15.79
N ASN A 59 -5.98 2.46 -17.01
CA ASN A 59 -7.39 2.32 -17.33
C ASN A 59 -8.06 1.21 -16.51
N GLN A 60 -9.37 1.33 -16.27
CA GLN A 60 -10.13 0.42 -15.41
C GLN A 60 -9.97 -1.06 -15.79
N ARG A 61 -9.97 -1.41 -17.09
CA ARG A 61 -9.87 -2.80 -17.53
C ARG A 61 -8.52 -3.44 -17.19
N THR A 62 -7.43 -2.70 -17.42
CA THR A 62 -6.07 -3.13 -17.06
C THR A 62 -5.94 -3.26 -15.55
N ALA A 63 -6.41 -2.27 -14.81
CA ALA A 63 -6.38 -2.24 -13.37
C ALA A 63 -7.16 -3.41 -12.74
N ASP A 64 -8.37 -3.70 -13.24
CA ASP A 64 -9.18 -4.83 -12.76
C ASP A 64 -8.49 -6.17 -13.01
N ALA A 65 -7.86 -6.34 -14.19
CA ALA A 65 -7.12 -7.55 -14.49
C ALA A 65 -5.91 -7.76 -13.56
N ILE A 66 -5.14 -6.69 -13.33
CA ILE A 66 -3.98 -6.70 -12.42
C ILE A 66 -4.44 -6.92 -10.97
N GLY A 67 -5.47 -6.20 -10.52
CA GLY A 67 -6.01 -6.32 -9.18
C GLY A 67 -6.51 -7.73 -8.86
N LYS A 68 -7.17 -8.36 -9.84
CA LYS A 68 -7.63 -9.74 -9.73
C LYS A 68 -6.46 -10.74 -9.64
N LEU A 69 -5.41 -10.54 -10.43
CA LEU A 69 -4.20 -11.38 -10.38
C LEU A 69 -3.43 -11.17 -9.07
N ALA A 70 -3.37 -9.94 -8.57
CA ALA A 70 -2.73 -9.61 -7.30
C ALA A 70 -3.54 -10.08 -6.09
N GLY A 71 -4.87 -10.19 -6.22
CA GLY A 71 -5.78 -10.60 -5.16
C GLY A 71 -6.14 -9.48 -4.19
N VAL A 72 -6.14 -8.21 -4.64
CA VAL A 72 -6.57 -7.08 -3.82
C VAL A 72 -8.08 -7.06 -3.61
N ASP A 73 -8.54 -6.40 -2.55
CA ASP A 73 -9.96 -6.32 -2.20
C ASP A 73 -10.73 -5.28 -3.03
N ASP A 74 -10.02 -4.25 -3.51
CA ASP A 74 -10.64 -3.17 -4.29
C ASP A 74 -9.61 -2.51 -5.22
N VAL A 75 -10.11 -1.86 -6.29
CA VAL A 75 -9.26 -1.20 -7.29
C VAL A 75 -9.80 0.19 -7.59
N VAL A 76 -8.97 1.20 -7.46
CA VAL A 76 -9.25 2.57 -7.88
C VAL A 76 -8.33 2.92 -9.05
N ALA A 77 -8.89 2.93 -10.25
CA ALA A 77 -8.19 3.13 -11.51
C ALA A 77 -8.32 4.56 -12.05
N GLY A 78 -7.49 4.91 -13.04
CA GLY A 78 -7.53 6.20 -13.72
C GLY A 78 -7.16 7.39 -12.84
N VAL A 79 -6.45 7.16 -11.75
CA VAL A 79 -6.08 8.22 -10.81
C VAL A 79 -4.83 8.94 -11.31
N LEU A 80 -4.98 10.20 -11.65
CA LEU A 80 -3.85 11.06 -12.01
C LEU A 80 -2.89 11.21 -10.80
N PRO A 81 -1.60 11.49 -11.04
CA PRO A 81 -0.62 11.62 -9.96
C PRO A 81 -1.06 12.56 -8.83
N GLY A 82 -1.61 13.73 -9.14
CA GLY A 82 -2.16 14.66 -8.14
C GLY A 82 -3.49 14.24 -7.50
N GLY A 83 -4.14 13.21 -8.00
CA GLY A 83 -5.44 12.72 -7.50
C GLY A 83 -5.32 11.65 -6.42
N LYS A 84 -4.16 11.02 -6.26
CA LYS A 84 -3.96 9.95 -5.29
C LYS A 84 -4.20 10.40 -3.85
N GLU A 85 -3.76 11.62 -3.51
CA GLU A 85 -4.01 12.23 -2.20
C GLU A 85 -5.52 12.32 -1.90
N ALA A 86 -6.33 12.80 -2.85
CA ALA A 86 -7.77 12.93 -2.66
C ALA A 86 -8.44 11.57 -2.39
N VAL A 87 -8.01 10.51 -3.09
CA VAL A 87 -8.50 9.15 -2.86
C VAL A 87 -8.12 8.66 -1.46
N VAL A 88 -6.88 8.87 -1.03
CA VAL A 88 -6.44 8.51 0.34
C VAL A 88 -7.30 9.21 1.38
N ARG A 89 -7.53 10.53 1.25
CA ARG A 89 -8.40 11.29 2.15
C ARG A 89 -9.84 10.79 2.15
N GLN A 90 -10.34 10.33 1.00
CA GLN A 90 -11.68 9.74 0.90
C GLN A 90 -11.75 8.39 1.64
N LEU A 91 -10.75 7.54 1.46
CA LEU A 91 -10.69 6.24 2.15
C LEU A 91 -10.56 6.39 3.66
N GLN A 92 -9.88 7.41 4.15
CA GLN A 92 -9.74 7.70 5.59
C GLN A 92 -11.07 7.97 6.31
N LYS A 93 -12.14 8.30 5.58
CA LYS A 93 -13.49 8.43 6.17
C LYS A 93 -14.04 7.10 6.69
N TYR A 94 -13.49 5.99 6.22
CA TYR A 94 -13.89 4.63 6.62
C TYR A 94 -12.97 4.01 7.66
N GLY A 95 -11.82 4.64 7.93
CA GLY A 95 -10.83 4.18 8.90
C GLY A 95 -9.42 4.66 8.57
N PRO A 96 -8.43 4.37 9.44
CA PRO A 96 -7.05 4.75 9.18
C PRO A 96 -6.51 4.05 7.93
N VAL A 97 -5.81 4.81 7.09
CA VAL A 97 -5.23 4.34 5.83
C VAL A 97 -3.71 4.39 5.92
N ALA A 98 -3.06 3.28 5.59
CA ALA A 98 -1.64 3.25 5.27
C ALA A 98 -1.47 3.36 3.75
N MET A 99 -0.72 4.35 3.29
CA MET A 99 -0.34 4.48 1.88
C MET A 99 1.05 3.86 1.68
N VAL A 100 1.16 2.99 0.68
CA VAL A 100 2.43 2.39 0.26
C VAL A 100 2.77 2.90 -1.13
N GLY A 101 3.96 3.46 -1.30
CA GLY A 101 4.42 4.00 -2.57
C GLY A 101 5.94 3.91 -2.72
N ASP A 102 6.42 4.03 -3.95
CA ASP A 102 7.86 3.92 -4.28
C ASP A 102 8.41 5.14 -5.04
N GLY A 103 7.56 6.10 -5.36
CA GLY A 103 7.91 7.20 -6.28
C GLY A 103 7.61 8.60 -5.76
N ILE A 104 8.24 9.59 -6.44
CA ILE A 104 8.02 11.02 -6.19
C ILE A 104 6.55 11.40 -6.31
N ASN A 105 5.84 10.77 -7.25
CA ASN A 105 4.42 11.04 -7.53
C ASN A 105 3.49 10.61 -6.38
N ASP A 106 3.98 9.78 -5.46
CA ASP A 106 3.22 9.28 -4.32
C ASP A 106 3.43 10.12 -3.06
N ALA A 107 4.41 11.02 -3.03
CA ALA A 107 4.74 11.84 -1.87
C ALA A 107 3.54 12.60 -1.26
N PRO A 108 2.67 13.27 -2.03
CA PRO A 108 1.48 13.90 -1.47
C PRO A 108 0.50 12.91 -0.83
N ALA A 109 0.36 11.71 -1.42
CA ALA A 109 -0.53 10.67 -0.90
C ALA A 109 0.06 9.98 0.34
N LEU A 110 1.39 9.78 0.39
CA LEU A 110 2.12 9.29 1.56
C LEU A 110 1.92 10.23 2.76
N THR A 111 2.14 11.54 2.55
CA THR A 111 1.95 12.55 3.60
C THR A 111 0.49 12.68 4.06
N ALA A 112 -0.47 12.48 3.15
CA ALA A 112 -1.89 12.59 3.48
C ALA A 112 -2.44 11.38 4.24
N ALA A 113 -1.77 10.23 4.18
CA ALA A 113 -2.20 9.01 4.84
C ALA A 113 -2.03 9.09 6.37
N ALA A 114 -2.73 8.23 7.10
CA ALA A 114 -2.50 8.06 8.54
C ALA A 114 -1.12 7.43 8.82
N THR A 115 -0.59 6.71 7.84
CA THR A 115 0.80 6.21 7.84
C THR A 115 1.27 6.12 6.40
N GLY A 116 2.32 6.84 6.05
CA GLY A 116 3.02 6.75 4.78
C GLY A 116 4.16 5.73 4.86
N ILE A 117 4.21 4.80 3.91
CA ILE A 117 5.25 3.77 3.83
C ILE A 117 5.92 3.85 2.46
N ALA A 118 7.18 4.24 2.42
CA ALA A 118 8.00 4.18 1.22
C ALA A 118 8.66 2.81 1.09
N ILE A 119 8.63 2.23 -0.12
CA ILE A 119 9.28 0.94 -0.42
C ILE A 119 10.38 1.11 -1.46
N GLY A 120 11.50 0.40 -1.24
CA GLY A 120 12.67 0.48 -2.10
C GLY A 120 13.54 1.70 -1.77
N ALA A 121 14.72 1.74 -2.33
CA ALA A 121 15.61 2.91 -2.29
C ALA A 121 15.08 4.00 -3.27
N GLY A 122 13.79 4.34 -3.10
CA GLY A 122 13.07 5.27 -3.95
C GLY A 122 13.67 6.69 -3.94
N ALA A 123 13.04 7.57 -4.68
CA ALA A 123 13.47 8.96 -4.74
C ALA A 123 13.42 9.61 -3.34
N ASP A 124 14.40 10.44 -3.05
CA ASP A 124 14.54 11.17 -1.78
C ASP A 124 13.21 11.80 -1.32
N ALA A 125 12.44 12.34 -2.26
CA ALA A 125 11.12 12.94 -1.97
C ALA A 125 10.08 11.96 -1.39
N ALA A 126 10.13 10.67 -1.75
CA ALA A 126 9.23 9.67 -1.16
C ALA A 126 9.71 9.27 0.25
N ILE A 127 11.02 9.26 0.45
CA ILE A 127 11.64 9.00 1.76
C ILE A 127 11.27 10.12 2.73
N ASP A 128 11.38 11.38 2.32
CA ASP A 128 11.05 12.54 3.14
C ASP A 128 9.55 12.65 3.47
N ALA A 129 8.69 12.09 2.62
CA ALA A 129 7.23 12.13 2.79
C ALA A 129 6.65 10.95 3.59
N ALA A 130 7.45 9.93 3.89
CA ALA A 130 6.99 8.71 4.53
C ALA A 130 7.35 8.64 6.02
N ASP A 131 6.44 8.07 6.82
CA ASP A 131 6.69 7.77 8.24
C ASP A 131 7.59 6.54 8.41
N VAL A 132 7.53 5.62 7.45
CA VAL A 132 8.30 4.37 7.44
C VAL A 132 8.96 4.18 6.09
N VAL A 133 10.26 3.89 6.10
CA VAL A 133 11.02 3.59 4.89
C VAL A 133 11.51 2.15 4.92
N LEU A 134 11.10 1.37 3.92
CA LEU A 134 11.51 -0.01 3.74
C LEU A 134 12.54 -0.10 2.62
N MET A 135 13.73 -0.58 2.94
CA MET A 135 14.88 -0.57 2.03
C MET A 135 14.71 -1.47 0.81
N LYS A 136 13.89 -2.52 0.93
CA LYS A 136 13.62 -3.44 -0.17
C LYS A 136 12.32 -3.05 -0.88
N SER A 137 12.29 -3.21 -2.20
CA SER A 137 11.11 -2.97 -3.01
C SER A 137 10.19 -4.21 -3.03
N THR A 138 9.73 -4.66 -1.85
CA THR A 138 8.81 -5.79 -1.69
C THR A 138 7.67 -5.47 -0.73
N LEU A 139 6.45 -5.85 -1.10
CA LEU A 139 5.28 -5.71 -0.24
C LEU A 139 5.29 -6.67 0.97
N LEU A 140 6.10 -7.73 0.93
CA LEU A 140 6.29 -8.62 2.09
C LEU A 140 6.90 -7.88 3.28
N ASP A 141 7.79 -6.92 3.02
CA ASP A 141 8.39 -6.12 4.09
C ASP A 141 7.36 -5.17 4.75
N VAL A 142 6.34 -4.72 4.00
CA VAL A 142 5.19 -3.99 4.58
C VAL A 142 4.43 -4.86 5.57
N ALA A 143 4.10 -6.10 5.18
CA ALA A 143 3.44 -7.05 6.07
C ALA A 143 4.31 -7.37 7.30
N ALA A 144 5.61 -7.51 7.13
CA ALA A 144 6.57 -7.74 8.21
C ALA A 144 6.65 -6.54 9.17
N ALA A 145 6.72 -5.31 8.65
CA ALA A 145 6.76 -4.09 9.45
C ALA A 145 5.50 -3.93 10.32
N ILE A 146 4.31 -4.21 9.76
CA ILE A 146 3.05 -4.17 10.52
C ILE A 146 3.04 -5.23 11.62
N ARG A 147 3.51 -6.47 11.34
CA ARG A 147 3.61 -7.51 12.37
C ARG A 147 4.58 -7.09 13.48
N LEU A 148 5.73 -6.54 13.12
CA LEU A 148 6.73 -6.06 14.08
C LEU A 148 6.15 -4.96 14.97
N SER A 149 5.48 -3.96 14.38
CA SER A 149 4.84 -2.87 15.12
C SER A 149 3.79 -3.40 16.12
N ARG A 150 2.92 -4.32 15.68
CA ARG A 150 1.92 -4.96 16.55
C ARG A 150 2.57 -5.76 17.70
N ALA A 151 3.67 -6.47 17.43
CA ALA A 151 4.40 -7.21 18.45
C ALA A 151 5.08 -6.28 19.46
N ALA A 152 5.69 -5.20 18.99
CA ALA A 152 6.31 -4.18 19.83
C ALA A 152 5.28 -3.50 20.75
N LEU A 153 4.12 -3.11 20.21
CA LEU A 153 3.03 -2.53 21.01
C LEU A 153 2.53 -3.50 22.08
N ARG A 154 2.36 -4.78 21.74
CA ARG A 154 1.98 -5.80 22.73
C ARG A 154 2.99 -5.89 23.86
N ASN A 155 4.28 -5.96 23.53
CA ASN A 155 5.35 -6.02 24.53
C ASN A 155 5.37 -4.77 25.42
N ILE A 156 5.15 -3.58 24.86
CA ILE A 156 5.04 -2.33 25.61
C ILE A 156 3.85 -2.40 26.59
N HIS A 157 2.69 -2.86 26.16
CA HIS A 157 1.51 -3.01 27.02
C HIS A 157 1.73 -4.02 28.14
N GLU A 158 2.35 -5.16 27.83
CA GLU A 158 2.69 -6.18 28.84
C GLU A 158 3.68 -5.63 29.88
N ASN A 159 4.73 -4.95 29.43
CA ASN A 159 5.70 -4.35 30.36
C ASN A 159 5.05 -3.28 31.26
N LEU A 160 4.19 -2.44 30.67
CA LEU A 160 3.47 -1.39 31.41
C LEU A 160 2.50 -2.02 32.42
N PHE A 161 1.78 -3.07 32.05
CA PHE A 161 0.89 -3.80 32.94
C PHE A 161 1.64 -4.35 34.15
N TRP A 162 2.78 -5.02 33.95
CA TRP A 162 3.59 -5.55 35.03
C TRP A 162 4.15 -4.45 35.91
N ALA A 163 4.60 -3.34 35.36
CA ALA A 163 5.09 -2.20 36.12
C ALA A 163 4.00 -1.60 37.02
N PHE A 164 2.77 -1.47 36.55
CA PHE A 164 1.64 -1.00 37.35
C PHE A 164 1.23 -2.00 38.44
N ILE A 165 1.11 -3.28 38.11
CA ILE A 165 0.72 -4.31 39.07
C ILE A 165 1.74 -4.43 40.21
N TYR A 166 3.04 -4.41 39.87
CA TYR A 166 4.10 -4.45 40.86
C TYR A 166 3.98 -3.28 41.86
N ASN A 167 3.77 -2.07 41.36
CA ASN A 167 3.61 -0.92 42.24
C ASN A 167 2.29 -0.95 43.04
N LEU A 168 1.20 -1.41 42.43
CA LEU A 168 -0.11 -1.51 43.08
C LEU A 168 -0.08 -2.49 44.27
N ILE A 169 0.70 -3.56 44.20
CA ILE A 169 0.86 -4.56 45.28
C ILE A 169 1.99 -4.14 46.22
N GLY A 170 3.12 -3.70 45.70
CA GLY A 170 4.31 -3.39 46.49
C GLY A 170 4.18 -2.20 47.41
N ILE A 171 3.48 -1.16 46.96
CA ILE A 171 3.30 0.08 47.77
C ILE A 171 2.46 -0.19 49.02
N PRO A 172 1.29 -0.84 48.98
CA PRO A 172 0.52 -1.17 50.20
C PRO A 172 1.28 -2.08 51.16
N ILE A 173 2.03 -3.08 50.66
CA ILE A 173 2.86 -3.96 51.51
C ILE A 173 3.95 -3.14 52.19
N ALA A 174 4.66 -2.28 51.44
CA ALA A 174 5.71 -1.43 52.02
C ALA A 174 5.17 -0.40 53.02
N ALA A 175 3.92 0.03 52.86
CA ALA A 175 3.22 0.93 53.78
C ALA A 175 2.67 0.21 55.02
N GLY A 176 2.80 -1.12 55.12
CA GLY A 176 2.32 -1.86 56.29
C GLY A 176 0.80 -2.01 56.36
N ILE A 177 0.10 -1.93 55.22
CA ILE A 177 -1.36 -2.06 55.13
C ILE A 177 -1.82 -3.52 55.04
N LEU A 178 -0.90 -4.43 54.75
CA LEU A 178 -1.10 -5.88 54.71
C LEU A 178 -0.18 -6.59 55.67
#